data_68dc55d1564eb6db949c7932a15f310b
#
_entry.id   68dc55d1564eb6db949c7932a15f310b
#
_cell.length_a   1.000
_cell.length_b   1.000
_cell.length_c   1.000
_cell.angle_alpha   90.00
_cell.angle_beta   90.00
_cell.angle_gamma   90.00
#
_symmetry.space_group_name_H-M   'P 1'
#
loop_
_entity.id
_entity.type
_entity.pdbx_description
1 polymer ?
#
loop_
_entity_poly.entity_id
_entity_poly.type
_entity_poly.pdbx_seq_one_letter_code
_entity_poly.pdbx_strand_id
1 'polypeptide(L)'
;MAENHLSLENRDYTFIFARSRESWSFSHPHYEHWLAAQTKIINLAKFCQSLDPDGITVYLASNPFIKYTSTEVIKLAQLFQIKKPPETMDLVSSLEDAINDYFQRRDAKKTKSGDIILVLVDKISNEQESLINLIKNATHKIDLIPTTKNSYELGISFLQIGEDLITKEHLTYLDDRLVEIGVKYDIVDTKPWYKIKEKFITDVLTHALTD
;
A
#
# COMPACT_ATOMS: atom_id res chain seq x y z
N MET A 1 18.95 -23.23 14.29
CA MET A 1 17.97 -22.15 14.31
C MET A 1 17.61 -21.92 12.84
N ALA A 2 16.38 -22.25 12.45
CA ALA A 2 15.96 -22.01 11.07
C ALA A 2 15.84 -20.50 10.89
N GLU A 3 16.65 -19.92 10.01
CA GLU A 3 16.46 -18.57 9.52
C GLU A 3 15.06 -18.54 8.91
N ASN A 4 14.13 -17.82 9.57
CA ASN A 4 12.85 -17.50 8.97
C ASN A 4 13.14 -16.53 7.81
N HIS A 5 13.43 -17.06 6.63
CA HIS A 5 13.45 -16.25 5.43
C HIS A 5 12.04 -15.71 5.25
N LEU A 6 11.92 -14.40 5.37
CA LEU A 6 10.72 -13.66 5.01
C LEU A 6 10.45 -13.93 3.53
N SER A 7 9.55 -14.86 3.27
CA SER A 7 9.21 -15.17 1.89
C SER A 7 8.29 -14.09 1.34
N LEU A 8 8.71 -13.44 0.28
CA LEU A 8 7.85 -12.60 -0.54
C LEU A 8 6.97 -13.44 -1.47
N GLU A 9 7.33 -14.69 -1.69
CA GLU A 9 6.53 -15.64 -2.47
C GLU A 9 5.27 -16.07 -1.70
N ASN A 10 4.24 -16.45 -2.43
CA ASN A 10 2.97 -16.91 -1.88
C ASN A 10 2.29 -15.86 -0.98
N ARG A 11 2.26 -14.61 -1.45
CA ARG A 11 1.55 -13.48 -0.85
C ARG A 11 0.61 -12.86 -1.86
N ASP A 12 -0.43 -12.19 -1.36
CA ASP A 12 -1.27 -11.34 -2.18
C ASP A 12 -0.73 -9.91 -2.18
N TYR A 13 -0.75 -9.26 -3.33
CA TYR A 13 -0.26 -7.90 -3.51
C TYR A 13 -1.40 -6.96 -3.90
N THR A 14 -1.56 -5.89 -3.13
CA THR A 14 -2.57 -4.86 -3.38
C THR A 14 -1.91 -3.52 -3.65
N PHE A 15 -2.34 -2.83 -4.70
CA PHE A 15 -1.94 -1.47 -5.03
C PHE A 15 -3.11 -0.52 -4.83
N ILE A 16 -2.92 0.54 -4.03
CA ILE A 16 -3.90 1.60 -3.82
C ILE A 16 -3.37 2.89 -4.43
N PHE A 17 -4.07 3.41 -5.43
CA PHE A 17 -3.76 4.69 -6.06
C PHE A 17 -4.55 5.80 -5.39
N ALA A 18 -3.94 6.48 -4.42
CA ALA A 18 -4.49 7.64 -3.73
C ALA A 18 -3.97 8.92 -4.38
N ARG A 19 -4.52 9.22 -5.56
CA ARG A 19 -4.12 10.33 -6.40
C ARG A 19 -5.01 11.54 -6.15
N SER A 20 -4.45 12.63 -5.62
CA SER A 20 -5.19 13.87 -5.35
C SER A 20 -5.74 14.50 -6.62
N ARG A 21 -6.78 15.32 -6.47
CA ARG A 21 -7.41 16.00 -7.62
C ARG A 21 -6.44 16.91 -8.37
N GLU A 22 -5.59 17.59 -7.66
CA GLU A 22 -4.58 18.51 -8.21
C GLU A 22 -3.63 17.80 -9.15
N SER A 23 -3.27 16.55 -8.85
CA SER A 23 -2.32 15.77 -9.66
C SER A 23 -2.86 15.33 -11.02
N TRP A 24 -4.13 15.58 -11.31
CA TRP A 24 -4.70 15.35 -12.64
C TRP A 24 -4.58 16.56 -13.57
N SER A 25 -4.15 17.71 -13.03
CA SER A 25 -3.91 18.92 -13.84
C SER A 25 -2.50 18.92 -14.40
N PHE A 26 -2.36 19.02 -15.71
CA PHE A 26 -1.06 19.10 -16.41
C PHE A 26 -0.18 20.27 -15.97
N SER A 27 -0.77 21.31 -15.38
CA SER A 27 -0.05 22.48 -14.88
C SER A 27 0.39 22.34 -13.43
N HIS A 28 0.02 21.26 -12.75
CA HIS A 28 0.34 21.06 -11.34
C HIS A 28 1.59 20.16 -11.17
N PRO A 29 2.54 20.49 -10.30
CA PRO A 29 3.75 19.68 -10.09
C PRO A 29 3.48 18.22 -9.74
N HIS A 30 2.42 17.92 -9.03
CA HIS A 30 2.04 16.54 -8.69
C HIS A 30 1.75 15.68 -9.94
N TYR A 31 1.26 16.27 -11.02
CA TYR A 31 1.07 15.54 -12.29
C TYR A 31 2.40 15.00 -12.83
N GLU A 32 3.43 15.86 -12.87
CA GLU A 32 4.75 15.48 -13.34
C GLU A 32 5.39 14.39 -12.45
N HIS A 33 5.17 14.46 -11.14
CA HIS A 33 5.64 13.44 -10.21
C HIS A 33 4.99 12.07 -10.49
N TRP A 34 3.67 12.02 -10.74
CA TRP A 34 2.98 10.79 -11.12
C TRP A 34 3.47 10.24 -12.44
N LEU A 35 3.68 11.11 -13.43
CA LEU A 35 4.21 10.71 -14.73
C LEU A 35 5.63 10.11 -14.60
N ALA A 36 6.49 10.77 -13.82
CA ALA A 36 7.85 10.29 -13.57
C ALA A 36 7.88 8.97 -12.76
N ALA A 37 6.93 8.78 -11.85
CA ALA A 37 6.83 7.55 -11.04
C ALA A 37 6.29 6.35 -11.83
N GLN A 38 5.54 6.57 -12.91
CA GLN A 38 4.80 5.54 -13.65
C GLN A 38 5.65 4.30 -14.00
N THR A 39 6.81 4.49 -14.60
CA THR A 39 7.67 3.36 -15.01
C THR A 39 8.12 2.52 -13.83
N LYS A 40 8.50 3.15 -12.72
CA LYS A 40 8.93 2.44 -11.50
C LYS A 40 7.79 1.67 -10.86
N ILE A 41 6.60 2.25 -10.81
CA ILE A 41 5.40 1.61 -10.27
C ILE A 41 5.02 0.39 -11.13
N ILE A 42 5.08 0.52 -12.45
CA ILE A 42 4.83 -0.61 -13.37
C ILE A 42 5.87 -1.72 -13.18
N ASN A 43 7.14 -1.39 -13.00
CA ASN A 43 8.19 -2.38 -12.75
C ASN A 43 8.00 -3.07 -11.39
N LEU A 44 7.64 -2.32 -10.34
CA LEU A 44 7.29 -2.89 -9.05
C LEU A 44 6.09 -3.84 -9.17
N ALA A 45 5.04 -3.46 -9.88
CA ALA A 45 3.87 -4.30 -10.10
C ALA A 45 4.18 -5.57 -10.93
N LYS A 46 5.07 -5.48 -11.93
CA LYS A 46 5.55 -6.67 -12.67
C LYS A 46 6.29 -7.64 -11.75
N PHE A 47 7.10 -7.11 -10.86
CA PHE A 47 7.81 -7.93 -9.88
C PHE A 47 6.81 -8.61 -8.93
N CYS A 48 5.85 -7.88 -8.36
CA CYS A 48 4.79 -8.45 -7.52
C CYS A 48 4.00 -9.53 -8.28
N GLN A 49 3.62 -9.29 -9.53
CA GLN A 49 2.92 -10.29 -10.34
C GLN A 49 3.77 -11.54 -10.61
N SER A 50 5.09 -11.43 -10.66
CA SER A 50 5.95 -12.61 -10.80
C SER A 50 6.00 -13.49 -9.55
N LEU A 51 5.72 -12.89 -8.38
CA LEU A 51 5.61 -13.56 -7.09
C LEU A 51 4.19 -14.08 -6.81
N ASP A 52 3.19 -13.48 -7.47
CA ASP A 52 1.77 -13.75 -7.33
C ASP A 52 1.10 -13.96 -8.70
N PRO A 53 1.17 -15.20 -9.24
CA PRO A 53 0.71 -15.48 -10.60
C PRO A 53 -0.80 -15.33 -10.83
N ASP A 54 -1.63 -15.37 -9.80
CA ASP A 54 -3.09 -15.17 -9.91
C ASP A 54 -3.50 -13.69 -10.00
N GLY A 55 -2.50 -12.79 -9.98
CA GLY A 55 -2.64 -11.36 -10.28
C GLY A 55 -2.75 -10.48 -9.04
N ILE A 56 -2.55 -9.19 -9.27
CA ILE A 56 -2.59 -8.18 -8.21
C ILE A 56 -3.99 -7.60 -8.04
N THR A 57 -4.31 -7.11 -6.85
CA THR A 57 -5.50 -6.29 -6.60
C THR A 57 -5.14 -4.81 -6.73
N VAL A 58 -6.01 -4.02 -7.36
CA VAL A 58 -5.78 -2.59 -7.58
C VAL A 58 -6.99 -1.79 -7.14
N TYR A 59 -6.76 -0.76 -6.33
CA TYR A 59 -7.77 0.23 -5.94
C TYR A 59 -7.45 1.59 -6.57
N LEU A 60 -8.49 2.27 -7.03
CA LEU A 60 -8.48 3.72 -7.19
C LEU A 60 -9.17 4.32 -5.99
N ALA A 61 -8.43 5.04 -5.16
CA ALA A 61 -8.92 5.66 -3.94
C ALA A 61 -9.80 6.88 -4.27
N SER A 62 -11.07 6.63 -4.52
CA SER A 62 -12.10 7.61 -4.82
C SER A 62 -13.34 7.32 -3.98
N ASN A 63 -14.28 8.26 -3.92
CA ASN A 63 -15.57 8.04 -3.29
C ASN A 63 -16.68 8.00 -4.34
N PRO A 64 -17.31 6.83 -4.61
CA PRO A 64 -16.90 5.51 -4.11
C PRO A 64 -15.56 5.05 -4.72
N PHE A 65 -14.80 4.22 -4.02
CA PHE A 65 -13.57 3.63 -4.56
C PHE A 65 -13.88 2.59 -5.65
N ILE A 66 -12.91 2.34 -6.51
CA ILE A 66 -13.00 1.31 -7.55
C ILE A 66 -11.97 0.23 -7.27
N LYS A 67 -12.42 -1.03 -7.21
CA LYS A 67 -11.59 -2.21 -6.97
C LYS A 67 -11.52 -3.08 -8.22
N TYR A 68 -10.31 -3.46 -8.59
CA TYR A 68 -10.01 -4.41 -9.67
C TYR A 68 -9.27 -5.59 -9.05
N THR A 69 -9.82 -6.79 -9.15
CA THR A 69 -9.20 -8.04 -8.67
C THR A 69 -8.53 -8.80 -9.80
N SER A 70 -7.53 -9.62 -9.48
CA SER A 70 -6.78 -10.43 -10.47
C SER A 70 -6.31 -9.61 -11.66
N THR A 71 -5.76 -8.43 -11.37
CA THR A 71 -5.37 -7.46 -12.39
C THR A 71 -3.99 -7.80 -12.93
N GLU A 72 -3.90 -7.87 -14.26
CA GLU A 72 -2.62 -7.93 -14.95
C GLU A 72 -1.96 -6.54 -15.01
N VAL A 73 -0.63 -6.50 -15.00
CA VAL A 73 0.14 -5.24 -15.05
C VAL A 73 -0.20 -4.38 -16.28
N ILE A 74 -0.61 -4.99 -17.40
CA ILE A 74 -1.07 -4.25 -18.59
C ILE A 74 -2.28 -3.38 -18.27
N LYS A 75 -3.24 -3.88 -17.48
CA LYS A 75 -4.40 -3.09 -17.03
C LYS A 75 -3.98 -1.98 -16.08
N LEU A 76 -3.03 -2.25 -15.18
CA LEU A 76 -2.48 -1.23 -14.30
C LEU A 76 -1.86 -0.07 -15.11
N ALA A 77 -1.12 -0.35 -16.16
CA ALA A 77 -0.56 0.69 -17.03
C ALA A 77 -1.66 1.57 -17.68
N GLN A 78 -2.83 0.99 -17.98
CA GLN A 78 -3.98 1.73 -18.50
C GLN A 78 -4.60 2.69 -17.48
N LEU A 79 -4.52 2.37 -16.17
CA LEU A 79 -5.04 3.23 -15.11
C LEU A 79 -4.29 4.57 -15.03
N PHE A 80 -3.00 4.61 -15.38
CA PHE A 80 -2.25 5.86 -15.50
C PHE A 80 -2.76 6.75 -16.64
N GLN A 81 -3.48 6.20 -17.60
CA GLN A 81 -4.03 6.93 -18.74
C GLN A 81 -5.44 7.48 -18.50
N ILE A 82 -6.04 7.18 -17.34
CA ILE A 82 -7.33 7.75 -16.96
C ILE A 82 -7.16 9.27 -16.88
N LYS A 83 -7.96 9.99 -17.67
CA LYS A 83 -7.84 11.46 -17.81
C LYS A 83 -8.75 12.25 -16.89
N LYS A 84 -9.71 11.60 -16.25
CA LYS A 84 -10.72 12.27 -15.43
C LYS A 84 -10.45 11.99 -13.95
N PRO A 85 -10.20 13.02 -13.12
CA PRO A 85 -10.03 12.83 -11.69
C PRO A 85 -11.33 12.30 -11.06
N PRO A 86 -11.23 11.52 -9.99
CA PRO A 86 -12.37 11.24 -9.14
C PRO A 86 -12.89 12.54 -8.51
N GLU A 87 -14.15 12.56 -8.08
CA GLU A 87 -14.72 13.74 -7.42
C GLU A 87 -14.02 14.04 -6.11
N THR A 88 -13.76 13.00 -5.33
CA THR A 88 -13.02 13.06 -4.07
C THR A 88 -12.09 11.86 -3.96
N MET A 89 -10.91 12.08 -3.38
CA MET A 89 -10.04 11.00 -2.96
C MET A 89 -10.54 10.46 -1.62
N ASP A 90 -10.54 9.14 -1.45
CA ASP A 90 -10.89 8.44 -0.21
C ASP A 90 -9.92 7.28 0.00
N LEU A 91 -8.78 7.61 0.62
CA LEU A 91 -7.75 6.63 0.93
C LEU A 91 -8.20 5.70 2.06
N VAL A 92 -8.87 6.25 3.09
CA VAL A 92 -9.26 5.49 4.27
C VAL A 92 -10.17 4.33 3.91
N SER A 93 -11.26 4.59 3.16
CA SER A 93 -12.21 3.55 2.77
C SER A 93 -11.56 2.49 1.87
N SER A 94 -10.65 2.90 0.96
CA SER A 94 -9.93 1.97 0.09
C SER A 94 -8.99 1.06 0.87
N LEU A 95 -8.25 1.62 1.83
CA LEU A 95 -7.32 0.86 2.68
C LEU A 95 -8.10 -0.04 3.65
N GLU A 96 -9.22 0.43 4.19
CA GLU A 96 -10.09 -0.35 5.07
C GLU A 96 -10.65 -1.57 4.34
N ASP A 97 -11.14 -1.41 3.10
CA ASP A 97 -11.63 -2.54 2.30
C ASP A 97 -10.50 -3.54 2.00
N ALA A 98 -9.30 -3.08 1.66
CA ALA A 98 -8.16 -3.95 1.41
C ALA A 98 -7.75 -4.76 2.67
N ILE A 99 -7.69 -4.11 3.83
CA ILE A 99 -7.40 -4.77 5.11
C ILE A 99 -8.52 -5.76 5.50
N ASN A 100 -9.79 -5.39 5.32
CA ASN A 100 -10.91 -6.26 5.62
C ASN A 100 -10.96 -7.47 4.67
N ASP A 101 -10.61 -7.30 3.40
CA ASP A 101 -10.50 -8.38 2.43
C ASP A 101 -9.43 -9.41 2.85
N TYR A 102 -8.28 -8.94 3.32
CA TYR A 102 -7.25 -9.81 3.91
C TYR A 102 -7.82 -10.63 5.07
N PHE A 103 -8.48 -9.99 6.07
CA PHE A 103 -9.03 -10.70 7.21
C PHE A 103 -10.13 -11.69 6.81
N GLN A 104 -11.02 -11.33 5.88
CA GLN A 104 -12.06 -12.24 5.37
C GLN A 104 -11.48 -13.49 4.70
N ARG A 105 -10.45 -13.33 3.86
CA ARG A 105 -9.76 -14.46 3.22
C ARG A 105 -9.06 -15.32 4.27
N ARG A 106 -8.45 -14.70 5.26
CA ARG A 106 -7.79 -15.38 6.37
C ARG A 106 -8.76 -16.22 7.19
N ASP A 107 -9.87 -15.66 7.61
CA ASP A 107 -10.91 -16.35 8.37
C ASP A 107 -11.51 -17.54 7.58
N ALA A 108 -11.63 -17.37 6.26
CA ALA A 108 -12.04 -18.42 5.34
C ALA A 108 -10.93 -19.46 5.05
N LYS A 109 -9.73 -19.33 5.64
CA LYS A 109 -8.53 -20.15 5.37
C LYS A 109 -8.14 -20.16 3.89
N LYS A 110 -8.30 -19.03 3.21
CA LYS A 110 -7.98 -18.81 1.80
C LYS A 110 -6.80 -17.87 1.58
N THR A 111 -6.16 -17.39 2.66
CA THR A 111 -4.97 -16.57 2.55
C THR A 111 -3.75 -17.41 2.19
N LYS A 112 -2.86 -16.80 1.45
CA LYS A 112 -1.48 -17.24 1.25
C LYS A 112 -0.66 -17.02 2.52
N SER A 113 0.63 -16.71 2.40
CA SER A 113 1.50 -16.39 3.54
C SER A 113 1.20 -15.01 4.16
N GLY A 114 0.37 -14.22 3.53
CA GLY A 114 -0.05 -12.88 3.96
C GLY A 114 -0.20 -11.91 2.79
N ASP A 115 -0.43 -10.64 3.12
CA ASP A 115 -0.64 -9.57 2.15
C ASP A 115 0.39 -8.46 2.29
N ILE A 116 0.74 -7.84 1.16
CA ILE A 116 1.46 -6.57 1.13
C ILE A 116 0.61 -5.54 0.38
N ILE A 117 0.27 -4.45 1.07
CA ILE A 117 -0.52 -3.35 0.53
C ILE A 117 0.43 -2.19 0.21
N LEU A 118 0.52 -1.81 -1.05
CA LEU A 118 1.33 -0.71 -1.57
C LEU A 118 0.45 0.50 -1.83
N VAL A 119 0.57 1.54 -1.01
CA VAL A 119 -0.23 2.76 -1.09
C VAL A 119 0.57 3.85 -1.79
N LEU A 120 0.17 4.20 -3.00
CA LEU A 120 0.76 5.26 -3.80
C LEU A 120 0.00 6.55 -3.54
N VAL A 121 0.61 7.52 -2.86
CA VAL A 121 -0.08 8.72 -2.38
C VAL A 121 0.74 9.97 -2.65
N ASP A 122 0.10 11.02 -3.15
CA ASP A 122 0.75 12.32 -3.36
C ASP A 122 0.34 13.38 -2.32
N LYS A 123 -0.81 13.18 -1.65
CA LYS A 123 -1.31 14.12 -0.66
C LYS A 123 -2.20 13.42 0.36
N ILE A 124 -1.91 13.61 1.64
CA ILE A 124 -2.78 13.25 2.76
C ILE A 124 -3.23 14.56 3.42
N SER A 125 -4.54 14.79 3.50
CA SER A 125 -5.08 16.02 4.09
C SER A 125 -5.58 15.75 5.51
N ASN A 126 -6.84 15.45 5.68
CA ASN A 126 -7.50 15.34 6.99
C ASN A 126 -7.72 13.89 7.45
N GLU A 127 -7.02 12.95 6.86
CA GLU A 127 -7.27 11.50 7.05
C GLU A 127 -6.32 10.86 8.07
N GLN A 128 -5.36 11.60 8.64
CA GLN A 128 -4.30 11.04 9.49
C GLN A 128 -4.85 10.27 10.68
N GLU A 129 -5.78 10.86 11.44
CA GLU A 129 -6.36 10.19 12.61
C GLU A 129 -7.14 8.93 12.23
N SER A 130 -7.87 8.97 11.12
CA SER A 130 -8.60 7.82 10.59
C SER A 130 -7.66 6.69 10.16
N LEU A 131 -6.54 7.03 9.51
CA LEU A 131 -5.50 6.06 9.13
C LEU A 131 -4.85 5.43 10.36
N ILE A 132 -4.51 6.23 11.38
CA ILE A 132 -3.96 5.73 12.65
C ILE A 132 -4.93 4.73 13.29
N ASN A 133 -6.19 5.08 13.41
CA ASN A 133 -7.21 4.22 14.01
C ASN A 133 -7.42 2.93 13.20
N LEU A 134 -7.40 3.02 11.88
CA LEU A 134 -7.52 1.88 10.99
C LEU A 134 -6.35 0.89 11.18
N ILE A 135 -5.10 1.39 11.17
CA ILE A 135 -3.90 0.58 11.36
C ILE A 135 -3.87 -0.03 12.76
N LYS A 136 -4.22 0.74 13.79
CA LYS A 136 -4.33 0.26 15.16
C LYS A 136 -5.33 -0.89 15.30
N ASN A 137 -6.49 -0.76 14.68
CA ASN A 137 -7.51 -1.81 14.67
C ASN A 137 -7.03 -3.06 13.92
N ALA A 138 -6.30 -2.90 12.81
CA ALA A 138 -5.73 -4.00 12.05
C ALA A 138 -4.71 -4.79 12.90
N THR A 139 -3.76 -4.12 13.56
CA THR A 139 -2.77 -4.77 14.41
C THR A 139 -3.41 -5.45 15.63
N HIS A 140 -4.47 -4.87 16.17
CA HIS A 140 -5.22 -5.49 17.26
C HIS A 140 -5.92 -6.78 16.79
N LYS A 141 -6.51 -6.79 15.60
CA LYS A 141 -7.08 -8.02 15.02
C LYS A 141 -6.01 -9.08 14.78
N ILE A 142 -4.83 -8.71 14.30
CA ILE A 142 -3.69 -9.63 14.14
C ILE A 142 -3.29 -10.27 15.47
N ASP A 143 -3.28 -9.50 16.55
CA ASP A 143 -2.92 -9.97 17.89
C ASP A 143 -3.87 -11.02 18.47
N LEU A 144 -5.14 -10.96 18.13
CA LEU A 144 -6.15 -11.91 18.58
C LEU A 144 -6.01 -13.29 17.93
N ILE A 145 -5.08 -13.45 17.00
CA ILE A 145 -4.90 -14.70 16.27
C ILE A 145 -3.86 -15.57 16.98
N PRO A 146 -4.21 -16.80 17.37
CA PRO A 146 -3.35 -17.65 18.20
C PRO A 146 -2.21 -18.35 17.42
N THR A 147 -1.47 -17.61 16.60
CA THR A 147 -0.32 -18.15 15.89
C THR A 147 0.93 -17.31 16.14
N THR A 148 2.08 -17.96 16.32
CA THR A 148 3.37 -17.35 16.67
C THR A 148 4.07 -16.62 15.51
N LYS A 149 3.42 -16.43 14.37
CA LYS A 149 4.01 -15.83 13.14
C LYS A 149 3.35 -14.52 12.71
N ASN A 150 2.66 -13.83 13.61
CA ASN A 150 1.66 -12.82 13.25
C ASN A 150 2.23 -11.50 12.74
N SER A 151 3.46 -11.12 13.07
CA SER A 151 4.03 -9.80 12.74
C SER A 151 4.33 -9.61 11.25
N TYR A 152 4.39 -10.68 10.46
CA TYR A 152 4.79 -10.64 9.05
C TYR A 152 3.67 -11.02 8.07
N GLU A 153 2.43 -11.12 8.55
CA GLU A 153 1.31 -11.53 7.69
C GLU A 153 0.71 -10.39 6.90
N LEU A 154 0.74 -9.17 7.43
CA LEU A 154 0.23 -7.97 6.77
C LEU A 154 1.26 -6.87 6.84
N GLY A 155 1.61 -6.31 5.69
CA GLY A 155 2.47 -5.14 5.58
C GLY A 155 1.84 -4.05 4.73
N ILE A 156 2.05 -2.79 5.11
CA ILE A 156 1.54 -1.61 4.41
C ILE A 156 2.73 -0.71 4.08
N SER A 157 3.05 -0.54 2.80
CA SER A 157 4.09 0.40 2.39
C SER A 157 3.49 1.62 1.71
N PHE A 158 3.68 2.79 2.30
CA PHE A 158 3.30 4.06 1.70
C PHE A 158 4.43 4.58 0.81
N LEU A 159 4.13 4.73 -0.45
CA LEU A 159 5.03 5.27 -1.46
C LEU A 159 4.61 6.71 -1.77
N GLN A 160 5.30 7.68 -1.18
CA GLN A 160 5.00 9.08 -1.42
C GLN A 160 5.38 9.49 -2.84
N ILE A 161 4.40 9.95 -3.61
CA ILE A 161 4.57 10.50 -4.96
C ILE A 161 4.68 12.02 -4.86
N GLY A 162 5.87 12.56 -5.12
CA GLY A 162 6.12 13.99 -4.98
C GLY A 162 6.81 14.35 -3.67
N GLU A 163 6.72 15.62 -3.29
CA GLU A 163 7.52 16.22 -2.22
C GLU A 163 6.66 17.05 -1.24
N ASP A 164 5.37 16.77 -1.15
CA ASP A 164 4.49 17.46 -0.21
C ASP A 164 4.95 17.21 1.23
N LEU A 165 5.29 18.30 1.93
CA LEU A 165 5.89 18.22 3.27
C LEU A 165 4.89 17.75 4.32
N ILE A 166 3.64 18.15 4.22
CA ILE A 166 2.59 17.77 5.17
C ILE A 166 2.33 16.27 5.05
N THR A 167 2.21 15.77 3.83
CA THR A 167 2.09 14.34 3.56
C THR A 167 3.30 13.57 4.09
N LYS A 168 4.53 14.09 3.87
CA LYS A 168 5.74 13.48 4.39
C LYS A 168 5.74 13.37 5.92
N GLU A 169 5.35 14.46 6.62
CA GLU A 169 5.25 14.45 8.08
C GLU A 169 4.21 13.44 8.58
N HIS A 170 3.04 13.37 7.94
CA HIS A 170 2.00 12.39 8.27
C HIS A 170 2.47 10.95 8.05
N LEU A 171 3.14 10.68 6.93
CA LEU A 171 3.67 9.35 6.64
C LEU A 171 4.79 8.96 7.61
N THR A 172 5.73 9.88 7.89
CA THR A 172 6.77 9.65 8.90
C THR A 172 6.17 9.36 10.28
N TYR A 173 5.08 10.02 10.65
CA TYR A 173 4.38 9.71 11.89
C TYR A 173 3.77 8.30 11.90
N LEU A 174 3.18 7.86 10.78
CA LEU A 174 2.63 6.52 10.63
C LEU A 174 3.72 5.44 10.63
N ASP A 175 4.93 5.75 10.24
CA ASP A 175 6.09 4.86 10.23
C ASP A 175 6.72 4.76 11.63
N ASP A 176 7.14 5.89 12.19
CA ASP A 176 8.00 5.94 13.36
C ASP A 176 7.26 5.96 14.71
N ARG A 177 5.96 6.31 14.76
CA ARG A 177 5.29 6.67 16.01
C ARG A 177 4.11 5.78 16.41
N LEU A 178 3.70 4.85 15.58
CA LEU A 178 2.52 4.03 15.87
C LEU A 178 2.71 3.15 17.11
N VAL A 179 3.92 2.63 17.34
CA VAL A 179 4.24 1.82 18.51
C VAL A 179 4.12 2.66 19.80
N GLU A 180 4.51 3.94 19.77
CA GLU A 180 4.41 4.86 20.93
C GLU A 180 2.96 5.09 21.39
N ILE A 181 2.00 4.99 20.47
CA ILE A 181 0.56 5.18 20.74
C ILE A 181 -0.21 3.88 20.94
N GLY A 182 0.52 2.77 21.15
CA GLY A 182 -0.05 1.48 21.54
C GLY A 182 -0.43 0.57 20.37
N VAL A 183 0.12 0.77 19.19
CA VAL A 183 0.12 -0.23 18.12
C VAL A 183 1.11 -1.31 18.48
N LYS A 184 0.69 -2.57 18.42
CA LYS A 184 1.48 -3.69 18.95
C LYS A 184 2.56 -4.18 17.98
N TYR A 185 2.28 -4.09 16.68
CA TYR A 185 3.19 -4.51 15.63
C TYR A 185 3.40 -3.35 14.68
N ASP A 186 4.64 -3.09 14.31
CA ASP A 186 4.94 -2.24 13.20
C ASP A 186 4.63 -2.99 11.91
N ILE A 187 3.65 -2.51 11.16
CA ILE A 187 3.22 -3.05 9.88
C ILE A 187 3.24 -1.99 8.78
N VAL A 188 3.84 -0.82 9.08
CA VAL A 188 3.87 0.32 8.17
C VAL A 188 5.30 0.70 7.85
N ASP A 189 5.61 0.84 6.58
CA ASP A 189 6.85 1.40 6.06
C ASP A 189 6.54 2.57 5.13
N THR A 190 7.36 3.61 5.12
CA THR A 190 7.19 4.73 4.22
C THR A 190 8.44 5.03 3.40
N LYS A 191 8.24 5.23 2.11
CA LYS A 191 9.35 5.57 1.20
C LYS A 191 8.93 6.59 0.16
N PRO A 192 9.80 7.57 -0.15
CA PRO A 192 9.59 8.37 -1.34
C PRO A 192 9.83 7.53 -2.60
N TRP A 193 8.91 7.65 -3.58
CA TRP A 193 8.92 6.86 -4.81
C TRP A 193 10.25 6.87 -5.57
N TYR A 194 11.00 7.97 -5.53
CA TYR A 194 12.27 8.10 -6.23
C TYR A 194 13.38 7.21 -5.65
N LYS A 195 13.23 6.76 -4.41
CA LYS A 195 14.14 5.79 -3.78
C LYS A 195 13.92 4.35 -4.28
N ILE A 196 12.80 4.06 -4.95
CA ILE A 196 12.57 2.75 -5.56
C ILE A 196 13.57 2.58 -6.71
N LYS A 197 14.53 1.68 -6.53
CA LYS A 197 15.51 1.29 -7.56
C LYS A 197 15.24 -0.16 -7.93
N GLU A 198 15.40 -0.51 -9.22
CA GLU A 198 15.12 -1.89 -9.68
C GLU A 198 15.84 -2.97 -8.88
N LYS A 199 17.11 -2.73 -8.52
CA LYS A 199 17.89 -3.67 -7.71
C LYS A 199 17.49 -3.75 -6.23
N PHE A 200 16.57 -2.90 -5.75
CA PHE A 200 16.10 -2.83 -4.37
C PHE A 200 14.58 -2.91 -4.27
N ILE A 201 13.91 -3.42 -5.32
CA ILE A 201 12.45 -3.63 -5.28
C ILE A 201 12.07 -4.57 -4.13
N THR A 202 12.88 -5.60 -3.90
CA THR A 202 12.69 -6.51 -2.76
C THR A 202 12.73 -5.80 -1.42
N ASP A 203 13.59 -4.79 -1.27
CA ASP A 203 13.72 -4.04 -0.01
C ASP A 203 12.43 -3.27 0.32
N VAL A 204 11.74 -2.73 -0.71
CA VAL A 204 10.44 -2.05 -0.51
C VAL A 204 9.41 -3.02 0.07
N LEU A 205 9.36 -4.24 -0.45
CA LEU A 205 8.40 -5.24 0.01
C LEU A 205 8.79 -5.86 1.35
N THR A 206 10.08 -6.03 1.59
CA THR A 206 10.59 -6.62 2.84
C THR A 206 10.40 -5.66 4.00
N HIS A 207 10.71 -4.37 3.84
CA HIS A 207 10.53 -3.37 4.90
C HIS A 207 9.06 -3.19 5.28
N ALA A 208 8.12 -3.30 4.34
CA ALA A 208 6.69 -3.32 4.67
C ALA A 208 6.29 -4.42 5.67
N LEU A 209 7.15 -5.42 5.88
CA LEU A 209 6.89 -6.55 6.77
C LEU A 209 7.78 -6.54 8.03
N THR A 210 8.90 -5.79 8.04
CA THR A 210 9.96 -5.96 9.06
C THR A 210 10.43 -4.68 9.72
N ASP A 211 9.84 -3.55 9.38
CA ASP A 211 10.26 -2.28 9.95
C ASP A 211 9.94 -2.12 11.43
#